data_e846ed967cd08547674a64b2b3eb51cd
#
_entry.id   e846ed967cd08547674a64b2b3eb51cd
#
_cell.length_a   1.000
_cell.length_b   1.000
_cell.length_c   1.000
_cell.angle_alpha   90.00
_cell.angle_beta   90.00
_cell.angle_gamma   90.00
#
_symmetry.space_group_name_H-M   'P 1'
#
loop_
_entity.id
_entity.type
_entity.pdbx_description
1 polymer ?
#
loop_
_entity_poly.entity_id
_entity_poly.type
_entity_poly.pdbx_seq_one_letter_code
_entity_poly.pdbx_strand_id
1 'polypeptide(L)'
;MSTLDAPAAPSPAFEAFCAARDQLMGLREQRERAVAEFTFPDVGDRFNWAIDWFDAIARGNDRTALVIVEDDGSSRELTFDALAARSDRVAAWLTAQ
;
A
#
# COMPACT_ATOMS: atom_id res chain seq x y z
N MET A 1 -26.29 3.35 -6.36
CA MET A 1 -25.20 3.05 -5.42
C MET A 1 -23.93 2.66 -6.16
N SER A 2 -22.86 3.20 -5.75
CA SER A 2 -21.61 2.97 -6.44
C SER A 2 -20.86 1.77 -5.87
N THR A 3 -20.34 0.91 -6.74
CA THR A 3 -19.45 -0.16 -6.33
C THR A 3 -18.10 0.36 -5.82
N LEU A 4 -17.84 1.66 -6.04
CA LEU A 4 -16.61 2.28 -5.56
C LEU A 4 -16.55 2.38 -4.03
N ASP A 5 -17.70 2.34 -3.36
CA ASP A 5 -17.76 2.42 -1.91
C ASP A 5 -17.48 1.09 -1.23
N ALA A 6 -17.56 0.00 -1.96
CA ALA A 6 -17.30 -1.32 -1.40
C ALA A 6 -15.82 -1.66 -1.60
N PRO A 7 -15.13 -2.18 -0.56
CA PRO A 7 -13.77 -2.64 -0.75
C PRO A 7 -13.76 -3.79 -1.76
N ALA A 8 -12.85 -3.71 -2.71
CA ALA A 8 -12.66 -4.79 -3.65
C ALA A 8 -12.09 -6.02 -2.93
N ALA A 9 -12.50 -7.21 -3.36
CA ALA A 9 -11.89 -8.43 -2.86
C ALA A 9 -10.39 -8.42 -3.20
N PRO A 10 -9.53 -8.93 -2.31
CA PRO A 10 -8.11 -9.00 -2.62
C PRO A 10 -7.86 -9.79 -3.90
N SER A 11 -7.05 -9.21 -4.78
CA SER A 11 -6.67 -9.88 -6.02
C SER A 11 -5.62 -10.95 -5.76
N PRO A 12 -5.45 -11.93 -6.67
CA PRO A 12 -4.34 -12.87 -6.56
C PRO A 12 -2.98 -12.17 -6.51
N ALA A 13 -2.85 -11.05 -7.22
CA ALA A 13 -1.62 -10.25 -7.18
C ALA A 13 -1.37 -9.68 -5.79
N PHE A 14 -2.42 -9.17 -5.14
CA PHE A 14 -2.30 -8.67 -3.78
C PHE A 14 -1.88 -9.78 -2.81
N GLU A 15 -2.50 -10.95 -2.92
CA GLU A 15 -2.18 -12.08 -2.05
C GLU A 15 -0.74 -12.55 -2.25
N ALA A 16 -0.28 -12.61 -3.51
CA ALA A 16 1.10 -12.96 -3.81
C ALA A 16 2.08 -11.95 -3.22
N PHE A 17 1.74 -10.67 -3.30
CA PHE A 17 2.56 -9.61 -2.75
C PHE A 17 2.64 -9.71 -1.21
N CYS A 18 1.51 -9.96 -0.56
CA CYS A 18 1.47 -10.16 0.89
C CYS A 18 2.32 -11.35 1.33
N ALA A 19 2.24 -12.46 0.61
CA ALA A 19 3.02 -13.65 0.92
C ALA A 19 4.52 -13.37 0.82
N ALA A 20 4.93 -12.64 -0.22
CA ALA A 20 6.32 -12.25 -0.40
C ALA A 20 6.81 -11.36 0.75
N ARG A 21 6.00 -10.37 1.13
CA ARG A 21 6.31 -9.50 2.26
C ARG A 21 6.48 -10.32 3.54
N ASP A 22 5.54 -11.21 3.80
CA ASP A 22 5.55 -12.01 5.03
C ASP A 22 6.77 -12.93 5.07
N GLN A 23 7.16 -13.49 3.93
CA GLN A 23 8.37 -14.28 3.82
C GLN A 23 9.60 -13.45 4.20
N LEU A 24 9.74 -12.27 3.63
CA LEU A 24 10.87 -11.40 3.94
C LEU A 24 10.88 -10.98 5.40
N MET A 25 9.72 -10.65 5.96
CA MET A 25 9.64 -10.28 7.37
C MET A 25 10.04 -11.45 8.29
N GLY A 26 9.69 -12.66 7.91
CA GLY A 26 10.08 -13.85 8.65
C GLY A 26 11.58 -14.14 8.58
N LEU A 27 12.25 -13.66 7.55
CA LEU A 27 13.67 -13.88 7.31
C LEU A 27 14.53 -12.63 7.60
N ARG A 28 13.98 -11.61 8.23
CA ARG A 28 14.64 -10.31 8.37
C ARG A 28 15.98 -10.36 9.11
N GLU A 29 16.17 -11.37 9.96
CA GLU A 29 17.43 -11.54 10.68
C GLU A 29 18.31 -12.64 10.08
N GLN A 30 17.93 -13.18 8.93
CA GLN A 30 18.62 -14.29 8.27
C GLN A 30 18.90 -13.91 6.82
N ARG A 31 19.77 -12.91 6.64
CA ARG A 31 20.02 -12.34 5.34
C ARG A 31 20.40 -13.36 4.28
N GLU A 32 21.29 -14.28 4.61
CA GLU A 32 21.76 -15.28 3.66
C GLU A 32 20.61 -16.17 3.17
N ARG A 33 19.75 -16.57 4.08
CA ARG A 33 18.56 -17.37 3.76
C ARG A 33 17.60 -16.55 2.89
N ALA A 34 17.39 -15.29 3.25
CA ALA A 34 16.51 -14.43 2.49
C ALA A 34 17.00 -14.28 1.05
N VAL A 35 18.29 -14.05 0.85
CA VAL A 35 18.88 -13.93 -0.48
C VAL A 35 18.72 -15.23 -1.28
N ALA A 36 18.90 -16.38 -0.62
CA ALA A 36 18.86 -17.67 -1.31
C ALA A 36 17.43 -18.12 -1.63
N GLU A 37 16.46 -17.80 -0.76
CA GLU A 37 15.12 -18.37 -0.86
C GLU A 37 14.07 -17.42 -1.45
N PHE A 38 14.30 -16.11 -1.37
CA PHE A 38 13.30 -15.16 -1.83
C PHE A 38 13.30 -15.04 -3.36
N THR A 39 12.09 -15.06 -3.92
CA THR A 39 11.89 -14.72 -5.33
C THR A 39 10.77 -13.68 -5.38
N PHE A 40 10.85 -12.77 -6.36
CA PHE A 40 9.79 -11.79 -6.54
C PHE A 40 8.47 -12.49 -6.86
N PRO A 41 7.36 -12.00 -6.31
CA PRO A 41 6.07 -12.63 -6.57
C PRO A 41 5.63 -12.45 -8.00
N ASP A 42 4.90 -13.42 -8.52
CA ASP A 42 4.24 -13.28 -9.81
C ASP A 42 2.94 -12.50 -9.58
N VAL A 43 2.93 -11.27 -10.04
CA VAL A 43 1.78 -10.39 -9.86
C VAL A 43 0.96 -10.25 -11.16
N GLY A 44 1.29 -11.04 -12.18
CA GLY A 44 0.58 -11.01 -13.45
C GLY A 44 1.00 -9.84 -14.34
N ASP A 45 0.25 -9.63 -15.43
CA ASP A 45 0.61 -8.66 -16.46
C ASP A 45 0.12 -7.24 -16.17
N ARG A 46 -0.81 -7.08 -15.24
CA ARG A 46 -1.51 -5.81 -15.02
C ARG A 46 -1.51 -5.36 -13.58
N PHE A 47 -0.40 -5.57 -12.91
CA PHE A 47 -0.29 -5.11 -11.53
C PHE A 47 -0.14 -3.60 -11.49
N ASN A 48 -1.01 -2.96 -10.72
CA ASN A 48 -0.91 -1.53 -10.45
C ASN A 48 -0.71 -1.37 -8.95
N TRP A 49 0.48 -0.94 -8.55
CA TRP A 49 0.83 -0.84 -7.13
C TRP A 49 -0.16 0.00 -6.34
N ALA A 50 -0.62 1.11 -6.93
CA ALA A 50 -1.52 2.01 -6.23
C ALA A 50 -2.88 1.37 -5.95
N ILE A 51 -3.42 0.64 -6.92
CA ILE A 51 -4.75 0.04 -6.80
C ILE A 51 -4.69 -1.33 -6.14
N ASP A 52 -3.77 -2.18 -6.63
CA ASP A 52 -3.74 -3.57 -6.20
C ASP A 52 -3.07 -3.76 -4.84
N TRP A 53 -2.22 -2.82 -4.45
CA TRP A 53 -1.53 -2.90 -3.16
C TRP A 53 -1.94 -1.79 -2.22
N PHE A 54 -1.65 -0.51 -2.57
CA PHE A 54 -1.82 0.59 -1.62
C PHE A 54 -3.29 0.78 -1.23
N ASP A 55 -4.20 0.84 -2.19
CA ASP A 55 -5.61 1.01 -1.88
C ASP A 55 -6.15 -0.14 -1.04
N ALA A 56 -5.68 -1.36 -1.31
CA ALA A 56 -6.13 -2.53 -0.56
C ALA A 56 -5.75 -2.46 0.92
N ILE A 57 -4.58 -1.90 1.25
CA ILE A 57 -4.15 -1.80 2.65
C ILE A 57 -4.58 -0.49 3.31
N ALA A 58 -4.85 0.56 2.53
CA ALA A 58 -5.02 1.91 3.05
C ALA A 58 -6.47 2.30 3.30
N ARG A 59 -7.40 1.88 2.45
CA ARG A 59 -8.78 2.31 2.60
C ARG A 59 -9.39 1.73 3.88
N GLY A 60 -9.93 2.62 4.70
CA GLY A 60 -10.49 2.24 5.99
C GLY A 60 -9.47 1.95 7.08
N ASN A 61 -8.20 2.20 6.81
CA ASN A 61 -7.12 1.93 7.75
C ASN A 61 -6.77 3.20 8.52
N ASP A 62 -7.08 3.22 9.81
CA ASP A 62 -6.87 4.39 10.69
C ASP A 62 -5.48 4.47 11.28
N ARG A 63 -4.60 3.57 10.94
CA ARG A 63 -3.23 3.60 11.45
C ARG A 63 -2.45 4.74 10.82
N THR A 64 -1.53 5.31 11.59
CA THR A 64 -0.68 6.39 11.09
C THR A 64 0.24 5.88 9.99
N ALA A 65 0.18 6.56 8.84
CA ALA A 65 1.00 6.22 7.68
C ALA A 65 2.15 7.20 7.48
N LEU A 66 1.94 8.46 7.87
CA LEU A 66 2.90 9.53 7.60
C LEU A 66 2.90 10.52 8.75
N VAL A 67 4.08 10.85 9.21
CA VAL A 67 4.28 11.92 10.19
C VAL A 67 5.18 12.97 9.55
N ILE A 68 4.71 14.21 9.51
CA ILE A 68 5.49 15.33 8.99
C ILE A 68 5.89 16.21 10.17
N VAL A 69 7.19 16.35 10.39
CA VAL A 69 7.72 17.17 11.46
C VAL A 69 8.30 18.44 10.86
N GLU A 70 7.84 19.60 11.37
CA GLU A 70 8.31 20.90 10.90
C GLU A 70 9.51 21.36 11.70
N ASP A 71 10.20 22.39 11.17
CA ASP A 71 11.38 22.94 11.82
C ASP A 71 11.09 23.51 13.21
N ASP A 72 9.87 23.98 13.46
CA ASP A 72 9.47 24.52 14.75
C ASP A 72 9.11 23.45 15.79
N GLY A 73 9.26 22.18 15.43
CA GLY A 73 8.93 21.05 16.29
C GLY A 73 7.49 20.58 16.23
N SER A 74 6.63 21.30 15.51
CA SER A 74 5.25 20.84 15.31
C SER A 74 5.22 19.62 14.40
N SER A 75 4.17 18.82 14.52
CA SER A 75 4.03 17.65 13.65
C SER A 75 2.59 17.45 13.22
N ARG A 76 2.42 16.78 12.10
CA ARG A 76 1.12 16.35 11.58
C ARG A 76 1.19 14.87 11.27
N GLU A 77 0.09 14.20 11.55
CA GLU A 77 -0.02 12.79 11.22
C GLU A 77 -1.14 12.58 10.21
N LEU A 78 -0.91 11.68 9.27
CA LEU A 78 -1.93 11.27 8.30
C LEU A 78 -2.09 9.76 8.41
N THR A 79 -3.34 9.31 8.46
CA THR A 79 -3.65 7.88 8.44
C THR A 79 -3.50 7.34 7.02
N PHE A 80 -3.43 6.02 6.89
CA PHE A 80 -3.46 5.40 5.57
C PHE A 80 -4.72 5.78 4.81
N ASP A 81 -5.87 5.76 5.48
CA ASP A 81 -7.14 6.14 4.84
C ASP A 81 -7.10 7.59 4.35
N ALA A 82 -6.56 8.50 5.15
CA ALA A 82 -6.44 9.91 4.76
C ALA A 82 -5.51 10.07 3.54
N LEU A 83 -4.43 9.31 3.48
CA LEU A 83 -3.53 9.34 2.32
C LEU A 83 -4.23 8.83 1.06
N ALA A 84 -5.00 7.75 1.17
CA ALA A 84 -5.76 7.24 0.04
C ALA A 84 -6.74 8.29 -0.48
N ALA A 85 -7.44 8.98 0.41
CA ALA A 85 -8.37 10.03 0.03
C ALA A 85 -7.67 11.20 -0.66
N ARG A 86 -6.50 11.60 -0.17
CA ARG A 86 -5.72 12.66 -0.83
C ARG A 86 -5.22 12.23 -2.20
N SER A 87 -4.79 10.99 -2.33
CA SER A 87 -4.38 10.43 -3.61
C SER A 87 -5.52 10.49 -4.62
N ASP A 88 -6.74 10.16 -4.20
CA ASP A 88 -7.92 10.24 -5.06
C ASP A 88 -8.15 11.67 -5.55
N ARG A 89 -7.97 12.66 -4.69
CA ARG A 89 -8.14 14.07 -5.07
C ARG A 89 -7.10 14.51 -6.10
N VAL A 90 -5.87 14.07 -5.94
CA VAL A 90 -4.82 14.37 -6.91
C VAL A 90 -5.14 13.73 -8.26
N ALA A 91 -5.58 12.47 -8.24
CA ALA A 91 -5.96 11.78 -9.47
C ALA A 91 -7.12 12.49 -10.18
N ALA A 92 -8.13 12.92 -9.41
CA ALA A 92 -9.26 13.66 -9.99
C ALA A 92 -8.80 14.99 -10.59
N TRP A 93 -7.91 15.69 -9.92
CA TRP A 93 -7.36 16.94 -10.42
C TRP A 93 -6.59 16.72 -11.72
N LEU A 94 -5.74 15.70 -11.77
CA LEU A 94 -4.97 15.37 -12.97
C LEU A 94 -5.89 15.02 -14.15
N THR A 95 -6.95 14.27 -13.88
CA THR A 95 -7.90 13.88 -14.92
C THR A 95 -8.63 15.10 -15.51
N ALA A 96 -8.85 16.13 -14.68
CA ALA A 96 -9.55 17.35 -15.11
C ALA A 96 -8.67 18.29 -15.94
N GLN A 97 -7.36 18.05 -16.03
CA GLN A 97 -6.45 18.88 -16.86
C GLN A 97 -6.46 18.42 -18.37
#